data_7af778bc33c1245858da7a58d1b1c378
#
_entry.id   7af778bc33c1245858da7a58d1b1c378
#
_cell.length_a   1.000
_cell.length_b   1.000
_cell.length_c   1.000
_cell.angle_alpha   90.00
_cell.angle_beta   90.00
_cell.angle_gamma   90.00
#
_symmetry.space_group_name_H-M   'P 1'
#
loop_
_entity.id
_entity.type
_entity.pdbx_description
1 polymer ?
#
loop_
_entity_poly.entity_id
_entity_poly.type
_entity_poly.pdbx_seq_one_letter_code
_entity_poly.pdbx_strand_id
1 'polypeptide(L)'
;MTQDRIAALRAALAGTLDAAGFIGPEDIGDRHRVDWKGKRGEPLAVLRPATPDAVAATMRVLHALRQPVVVQGGMTGLVHGGVPQPGEVVLSLERLDRIEEIDPVTGTATVQAGVPLEALQRAVQAQRLFFPVDIGSRGSCLVGGIVSTNAGGNRVLRHGMTRNSVLGLEVVLPDGSVVSRMGKMLKDNA
;
A
#
# COMPACT_ATOMS: atom_id res chain seq x y z
N MET A 1 26.77 -10.45 10.77
CA MET A 1 25.42 -10.33 11.40
C MET A 1 24.35 -9.73 10.49
N THR A 2 24.52 -8.51 9.95
CA THR A 2 23.48 -7.91 9.07
C THR A 2 23.37 -8.62 7.72
N GLN A 3 24.48 -8.95 7.07
CA GLN A 3 24.50 -9.66 5.77
C GLN A 3 23.90 -11.05 5.87
N ASP A 4 24.21 -11.81 6.93
CA ASP A 4 23.64 -13.15 7.16
C ASP A 4 22.12 -13.09 7.32
N ARG A 5 21.63 -12.04 8.00
CA ARG A 5 20.18 -11.82 8.17
C ARG A 5 19.48 -11.50 6.83
N ILE A 6 20.12 -10.70 5.98
CA ILE A 6 19.60 -10.37 4.64
C ILE A 6 19.60 -11.62 3.75
N ALA A 7 20.68 -12.43 3.80
CA ALA A 7 20.76 -13.67 3.04
C ALA A 7 19.67 -14.68 3.48
N ALA A 8 19.47 -14.84 4.79
CA ALA A 8 18.43 -15.69 5.34
C ALA A 8 17.02 -15.20 4.94
N LEU A 9 16.77 -13.90 4.99
CA LEU A 9 15.51 -13.30 4.57
C LEU A 9 15.25 -13.53 3.07
N ARG A 10 16.26 -13.32 2.22
CA ARG A 10 16.18 -13.57 0.78
C ARG A 10 15.89 -15.05 0.49
N ALA A 11 16.55 -15.96 1.17
CA ALA A 11 16.31 -17.39 1.03
C ALA A 11 14.90 -17.79 1.47
N ALA A 12 14.41 -17.27 2.59
CA ALA A 12 13.06 -17.55 3.09
C ALA A 12 11.95 -17.01 2.18
N LEU A 13 12.21 -15.94 1.42
CA LEU A 13 11.26 -15.33 0.48
C LEU A 13 11.44 -15.83 -0.96
N ALA A 14 12.41 -16.74 -1.20
CA ALA A 14 12.58 -17.38 -2.49
C ALA A 14 11.31 -18.16 -2.88
N GLY A 15 10.79 -17.91 -4.08
CA GLY A 15 9.51 -18.48 -4.51
C GLY A 15 8.25 -17.75 -4.07
N THR A 16 8.37 -16.78 -3.13
CA THR A 16 7.25 -15.89 -2.74
C THR A 16 7.28 -14.60 -3.55
N LEU A 17 8.46 -14.05 -3.77
CA LEU A 17 8.68 -12.85 -4.56
C LEU A 17 9.41 -13.17 -5.85
N ASP A 18 9.08 -12.47 -6.93
CA ASP A 18 9.85 -12.52 -8.17
C ASP A 18 11.18 -11.75 -8.04
N ALA A 19 12.02 -11.80 -9.09
CA ALA A 19 13.34 -11.18 -9.09
C ALA A 19 13.30 -9.66 -8.79
N ALA A 20 12.25 -8.96 -9.20
CA ALA A 20 12.07 -7.53 -8.94
C ALA A 20 11.43 -7.25 -7.56
N GLY A 21 11.01 -8.30 -6.85
CA GLY A 21 10.29 -8.23 -5.59
C GLY A 21 11.18 -8.03 -4.36
N PHE A 22 12.50 -8.22 -4.46
CA PHE A 22 13.44 -8.08 -3.35
C PHE A 22 14.59 -7.13 -3.72
N ILE A 23 14.66 -5.98 -3.06
CA ILE A 23 15.75 -5.02 -3.20
C ILE A 23 16.65 -5.11 -1.98
N GLY A 24 17.93 -5.44 -2.18
CA GLY A 24 18.96 -5.48 -1.13
C GLY A 24 19.44 -4.08 -0.74
N PRO A 25 20.15 -3.93 0.39
CA PRO A 25 20.52 -2.63 0.95
C PRO A 25 21.36 -1.78 0.01
N GLU A 26 22.14 -2.39 -0.86
CA GLU A 26 23.00 -1.73 -1.87
C GLU A 26 22.21 -1.04 -2.98
N ASP A 27 21.01 -1.56 -3.29
CA ASP A 27 20.18 -1.09 -4.40
C ASP A 27 18.97 -0.24 -3.92
N ILE A 28 18.84 0.00 -2.60
CA ILE A 28 17.73 0.79 -2.06
C ILE A 28 17.95 2.26 -2.34
N GLY A 29 17.14 2.83 -3.23
CA GLY A 29 17.12 4.26 -3.53
C GLY A 29 16.39 5.09 -2.46
N ASP A 30 16.55 6.41 -2.56
CA ASP A 30 15.93 7.39 -1.65
C ASP A 30 14.40 7.29 -1.61
N ARG A 31 13.77 6.79 -2.67
CA ARG A 31 12.34 6.50 -2.75
C ARG A 31 11.81 5.71 -1.55
N HIS A 32 12.61 4.79 -1.00
CA HIS A 32 12.23 3.92 0.13
C HIS A 32 12.89 4.32 1.45
N ARG A 33 13.78 5.32 1.42
CA ARG A 33 14.53 5.79 2.59
C ARG A 33 14.01 7.11 3.13
N VAL A 34 13.57 8.02 2.25
CA VAL A 34 13.32 9.42 2.58
C VAL A 34 11.84 9.75 2.37
N ASP A 35 11.19 10.31 3.37
CA ASP A 35 9.85 10.85 3.21
C ASP A 35 9.87 12.27 2.61
N TRP A 36 8.70 12.80 2.27
CA TRP A 36 8.59 14.10 1.65
C TRP A 36 9.07 15.27 2.53
N LYS A 37 9.20 15.08 3.87
CA LYS A 37 9.79 16.05 4.79
C LYS A 37 11.32 15.91 4.93
N GLY A 38 11.93 14.97 4.22
CA GLY A 38 13.36 14.72 4.27
C GLY A 38 13.82 13.84 5.43
N LYS A 39 12.89 13.24 6.22
CA LYS A 39 13.28 12.28 7.24
C LYS A 39 13.73 10.98 6.58
N ARG A 40 14.94 10.54 6.93
CA ARG A 40 15.59 9.35 6.38
C ARG A 40 15.51 8.17 7.32
N GLY A 41 15.29 6.98 6.77
CA GLY A 41 15.40 5.70 7.44
C GLY A 41 16.33 4.75 6.70
N GLU A 42 16.74 3.67 7.38
CA GLU A 42 17.70 2.69 6.85
C GLU A 42 17.10 1.28 6.95
N PRO A 43 16.33 0.85 5.93
CA PRO A 43 15.74 -0.48 5.93
C PRO A 43 16.76 -1.56 5.64
N LEU A 44 16.55 -2.78 6.15
CA LEU A 44 17.36 -3.97 5.83
C LEU A 44 17.18 -4.41 4.37
N ALA A 45 15.96 -4.31 3.86
CA ALA A 45 15.58 -4.67 2.50
C ALA A 45 14.26 -4.00 2.15
N VAL A 46 13.94 -3.93 0.85
CA VAL A 46 12.61 -3.55 0.37
C VAL A 46 11.97 -4.74 -0.33
N LEU A 47 10.77 -5.10 0.12
CA LEU A 47 9.97 -6.18 -0.42
C LEU A 47 8.83 -5.59 -1.24
N ARG A 48 8.68 -6.02 -2.48
CA ARG A 48 7.74 -5.46 -3.46
C ARG A 48 6.88 -6.55 -4.08
N PRO A 49 5.93 -7.11 -3.33
CA PRO A 49 5.00 -8.11 -3.88
C PRO A 49 4.16 -7.50 -5.01
N ALA A 50 3.88 -8.32 -6.04
CA ALA A 50 3.12 -7.87 -7.21
C ALA A 50 1.65 -8.31 -7.19
N THR A 51 1.25 -9.13 -6.21
CA THR A 51 -0.13 -9.62 -6.08
C THR A 51 -0.55 -9.64 -4.61
N PRO A 52 -1.86 -9.59 -4.31
CA PRO A 52 -2.37 -9.75 -2.94
C PRO A 52 -1.91 -11.06 -2.28
N ASP A 53 -1.90 -12.17 -3.02
CA ASP A 53 -1.41 -13.45 -2.53
C ASP A 53 0.07 -13.40 -2.14
N ALA A 54 0.89 -12.71 -2.96
CA ALA A 54 2.31 -12.51 -2.64
C ALA A 54 2.49 -11.64 -1.39
N VAL A 55 1.61 -10.65 -1.14
CA VAL A 55 1.60 -9.90 0.13
C VAL A 55 1.34 -10.83 1.29
N ALA A 56 0.27 -11.63 1.22
CA ALA A 56 -0.10 -12.58 2.28
C ALA A 56 1.01 -13.59 2.56
N ALA A 57 1.60 -14.17 1.51
CA ALA A 57 2.72 -15.10 1.64
C ALA A 57 3.96 -14.44 2.23
N THR A 58 4.31 -13.22 1.79
CA THR A 58 5.41 -12.42 2.36
C THR A 58 5.19 -12.17 3.85
N MET A 59 3.99 -11.74 4.24
CA MET A 59 3.68 -11.47 5.64
C MET A 59 3.77 -12.72 6.53
N ARG A 60 3.33 -13.91 6.04
CA ARG A 60 3.50 -15.18 6.78
C ARG A 60 4.98 -15.47 7.07
N VAL A 61 5.85 -15.30 6.08
CA VAL A 61 7.30 -15.51 6.24
C VAL A 61 7.86 -14.50 7.26
N LEU A 62 7.54 -13.22 7.13
CA LEU A 62 8.02 -12.18 8.04
C LEU A 62 7.52 -12.40 9.47
N HIS A 63 6.27 -12.82 9.64
CA HIS A 63 5.69 -13.16 10.94
C HIS A 63 6.42 -14.33 11.59
N ALA A 64 6.64 -15.43 10.85
CA ALA A 64 7.38 -16.60 11.33
C ALA A 64 8.80 -16.25 11.76
N LEU A 65 9.47 -15.34 11.05
CA LEU A 65 10.81 -14.85 11.36
C LEU A 65 10.81 -13.75 12.45
N ARG A 66 9.66 -13.30 12.93
CA ARG A 66 9.51 -12.14 13.82
C ARG A 66 10.25 -10.91 13.28
N GLN A 67 10.23 -10.73 11.97
CA GLN A 67 10.89 -9.64 11.30
C GLN A 67 10.00 -8.38 11.35
N PRO A 68 10.46 -7.27 11.98
CA PRO A 68 9.72 -6.01 11.96
C PRO A 68 9.57 -5.46 10.54
N VAL A 69 8.38 -4.90 10.25
CA VAL A 69 7.97 -4.44 8.93
C VAL A 69 7.39 -3.04 9.02
N VAL A 70 7.78 -2.18 8.09
CA VAL A 70 7.08 -0.92 7.82
C VAL A 70 6.44 -0.98 6.43
N VAL A 71 5.15 -0.68 6.36
CA VAL A 71 4.41 -0.66 5.09
C VAL A 71 4.57 0.71 4.42
N GLN A 72 4.93 0.71 3.15
CA GLN A 72 5.06 1.94 2.37
C GLN A 72 4.07 2.01 1.22
N GLY A 73 3.45 3.21 1.11
CA GLY A 73 2.76 3.67 -0.09
C GLY A 73 3.58 4.76 -0.80
N GLY A 74 2.97 5.91 -1.04
CA GLY A 74 3.58 7.04 -1.76
C GLY A 74 4.57 7.90 -0.96
N MET A 75 4.86 7.59 0.29
CA MET A 75 5.74 8.35 1.20
C MET A 75 5.33 9.83 1.40
N THR A 76 4.05 10.14 1.18
CA THR A 76 3.48 11.49 1.28
C THR A 76 2.87 11.80 2.65
N GLY A 77 2.94 10.87 3.60
CA GLY A 77 2.38 11.02 4.94
C GLY A 77 3.12 12.07 5.79
N LEU A 78 2.37 12.76 6.68
CA LEU A 78 2.87 13.90 7.45
C LEU A 78 3.54 13.50 8.79
N VAL A 79 3.40 12.24 9.20
CA VAL A 79 3.76 11.75 10.54
C VAL A 79 4.89 10.71 10.52
N HIS A 80 5.61 10.62 9.41
CA HIS A 80 6.77 9.73 9.22
C HIS A 80 6.46 8.22 9.36
N GLY A 81 5.19 7.81 9.23
CA GLY A 81 4.77 6.42 9.45
C GLY A 81 5.34 5.40 8.46
N GLY A 82 5.83 5.86 7.29
CA GLY A 82 6.50 5.00 6.30
C GLY A 82 8.03 4.99 6.40
N VAL A 83 8.62 5.75 7.33
CA VAL A 83 10.09 5.83 7.46
C VAL A 83 10.59 4.64 8.29
N PRO A 84 11.41 3.74 7.69
CA PRO A 84 11.87 2.54 8.38
C PRO A 84 12.83 2.86 9.51
N GLN A 85 12.70 2.11 10.61
CA GLN A 85 13.65 2.13 11.71
C GLN A 85 14.77 1.08 11.47
N PRO A 86 15.93 1.20 12.15
CA PRO A 86 16.98 0.20 12.04
C PRO A 86 16.46 -1.22 12.34
N GLY A 87 16.78 -2.16 11.46
CA GLY A 87 16.35 -3.55 11.59
C GLY A 87 14.98 -3.88 10.99
N GLU A 88 14.24 -2.91 10.48
CA GLU A 88 12.99 -3.13 9.76
C GLU A 88 13.22 -3.45 8.29
N VAL A 89 12.29 -4.17 7.69
CA VAL A 89 12.14 -4.26 6.24
C VAL A 89 10.99 -3.38 5.78
N VAL A 90 11.10 -2.85 4.58
CA VAL A 90 10.00 -2.14 3.92
C VAL A 90 9.15 -3.15 3.15
N LEU A 91 7.83 -3.12 3.33
CA LEU A 91 6.85 -3.74 2.45
C LEU A 91 6.23 -2.65 1.58
N SER A 92 6.70 -2.52 0.35
CA SER A 92 6.17 -1.55 -0.61
C SER A 92 5.02 -2.14 -1.40
N LEU A 93 3.89 -1.43 -1.42
CA LEU A 93 2.68 -1.85 -2.15
C LEU A 93 2.60 -1.22 -3.55
N GLU A 94 3.65 -0.55 -4.02
CA GLU A 94 3.65 0.19 -5.29
C GLU A 94 3.40 -0.66 -6.54
N ARG A 95 3.62 -1.99 -6.46
CA ARG A 95 3.35 -2.94 -7.57
C ARG A 95 1.93 -3.51 -7.55
N LEU A 96 1.14 -3.17 -6.54
CA LEU A 96 -0.30 -3.46 -6.51
C LEU A 96 -1.06 -2.30 -7.14
N ASP A 97 -0.83 -2.06 -8.42
CA ASP A 97 -1.22 -0.84 -9.13
C ASP A 97 -2.39 -1.02 -10.10
N ARG A 98 -3.12 -2.13 -10.00
CA ARG A 98 -4.25 -2.41 -10.90
C ARG A 98 -5.54 -1.76 -10.42
N ILE A 99 -6.26 -1.16 -11.36
CA ILE A 99 -7.69 -0.86 -11.26
C ILE A 99 -8.40 -2.08 -11.81
N GLU A 100 -9.01 -2.88 -10.93
CA GLU A 100 -9.57 -4.18 -11.27
C GLU A 100 -10.94 -4.05 -11.94
N GLU A 101 -11.75 -3.11 -11.46
CA GLU A 101 -13.08 -2.86 -11.98
C GLU A 101 -13.49 -1.40 -11.78
N ILE A 102 -14.21 -0.85 -12.74
CA ILE A 102 -15.01 0.37 -12.57
C ILE A 102 -16.41 0.03 -13.05
N ASP A 103 -17.38 0.13 -12.15
CA ASP A 103 -18.78 -0.14 -12.43
C ASP A 103 -19.58 1.18 -12.44
N PRO A 104 -19.93 1.69 -13.62
CA PRO A 104 -20.66 2.93 -13.72
C PRO A 104 -22.13 2.82 -13.31
N VAL A 105 -22.68 1.61 -13.21
CA VAL A 105 -24.08 1.39 -12.78
C VAL A 105 -24.21 1.59 -11.27
N THR A 106 -23.30 0.98 -10.49
CA THR A 106 -23.26 1.13 -9.05
C THR A 106 -22.46 2.34 -8.58
N GLY A 107 -21.69 2.97 -9.48
CA GLY A 107 -20.79 4.08 -9.15
C GLY A 107 -19.61 3.64 -8.27
N THR A 108 -19.13 2.41 -8.42
CA THR A 108 -18.04 1.84 -7.61
C THR A 108 -16.80 1.52 -8.43
N ALA A 109 -15.64 1.50 -7.77
CA ALA A 109 -14.40 1.02 -8.34
C ALA A 109 -13.69 0.06 -7.37
N THR A 110 -13.19 -1.07 -7.88
CA THR A 110 -12.31 -2.00 -7.16
C THR A 110 -10.89 -1.75 -7.61
N VAL A 111 -10.03 -1.39 -6.65
CA VAL A 111 -8.66 -0.96 -6.95
C VAL A 111 -7.68 -1.53 -5.93
N GLN A 112 -6.49 -1.82 -6.38
CA GLN A 112 -5.39 -2.27 -5.52
C GLN A 112 -4.76 -1.09 -4.75
N ALA A 113 -4.12 -1.41 -3.63
CA ALA A 113 -3.60 -0.43 -2.69
C ALA A 113 -2.51 0.50 -3.25
N GLY A 114 -1.77 0.04 -4.26
CA GLY A 114 -0.68 0.77 -4.91
C GLY A 114 -1.11 1.68 -6.07
N VAL A 115 -2.40 1.77 -6.37
CA VAL A 115 -2.90 2.68 -7.41
C VAL A 115 -2.70 4.13 -6.97
N PRO A 116 -2.04 5.00 -7.77
CA PRO A 116 -1.98 6.42 -7.50
C PRO A 116 -3.37 7.06 -7.52
N LEU A 117 -3.63 7.98 -6.59
CA LEU A 117 -4.92 8.65 -6.49
C LEU A 117 -5.32 9.34 -7.81
N GLU A 118 -4.38 10.01 -8.46
CA GLU A 118 -4.63 10.68 -9.74
C GLU A 118 -4.98 9.69 -10.87
N ALA A 119 -4.37 8.51 -10.88
CA ALA A 119 -4.69 7.47 -11.85
C ALA A 119 -6.14 6.97 -11.66
N LEU A 120 -6.55 6.73 -10.41
CA LEU A 120 -7.94 6.40 -10.09
C LEU A 120 -8.90 7.51 -10.55
N GLN A 121 -8.60 8.77 -10.21
CA GLN A 121 -9.44 9.91 -10.60
C GLN A 121 -9.63 9.99 -12.12
N ARG A 122 -8.55 9.85 -12.90
CA ARG A 122 -8.62 9.85 -14.38
C ARG A 122 -9.44 8.69 -14.92
N ALA A 123 -9.24 7.49 -14.37
CA ALA A 123 -9.94 6.30 -14.82
C ALA A 123 -11.45 6.38 -14.58
N VAL A 124 -11.89 6.81 -13.39
CA VAL A 124 -13.32 6.95 -13.09
C VAL A 124 -13.94 8.12 -13.88
N GLN A 125 -13.20 9.19 -14.11
CA GLN A 125 -13.66 10.33 -14.92
C GLN A 125 -13.92 9.93 -16.37
N ALA A 126 -13.13 9.04 -16.93
CA ALA A 126 -13.36 8.48 -18.28
C ALA A 126 -14.69 7.71 -18.37
N GLN A 127 -15.20 7.21 -17.26
CA GLN A 127 -16.51 6.55 -17.12
C GLN A 127 -17.63 7.51 -16.65
N ARG A 128 -17.38 8.84 -16.66
CA ARG A 128 -18.31 9.88 -16.18
C ARG A 128 -18.62 9.77 -14.68
N LEU A 129 -17.74 9.14 -13.90
CA LEU A 129 -17.80 9.07 -12.46
C LEU A 129 -16.85 10.09 -11.83
N PHE A 130 -16.97 10.28 -10.51
CA PHE A 130 -16.18 11.25 -9.78
C PHE A 130 -15.72 10.68 -8.44
N PHE A 131 -14.39 10.63 -8.22
CA PHE A 131 -13.83 10.30 -6.91
C PHE A 131 -13.47 11.57 -6.16
N PRO A 132 -14.09 11.83 -4.99
CA PRO A 132 -14.08 13.18 -4.39
C PRO A 132 -12.81 13.56 -3.65
N VAL A 133 -11.99 12.59 -3.22
CA VAL A 133 -10.77 12.88 -2.44
C VAL A 133 -9.79 13.66 -3.32
N ASP A 134 -9.39 14.85 -2.88
CA ASP A 134 -8.49 15.74 -3.61
C ASP A 134 -7.39 16.29 -2.70
N ILE A 135 -6.18 15.77 -2.89
CA ILE A 135 -5.00 16.04 -2.06
C ILE A 135 -3.88 16.56 -2.97
N GLY A 136 -3.09 17.51 -2.49
CA GLY A 136 -1.98 18.09 -3.26
C GLY A 136 -0.98 17.05 -3.80
N SER A 137 -0.79 15.95 -3.07
CA SER A 137 0.10 14.84 -3.45
C SER A 137 -0.55 13.77 -4.33
N ARG A 138 -1.70 14.04 -4.98
CA ARG A 138 -2.48 13.04 -5.73
C ARG A 138 -1.70 12.23 -6.78
N GLY A 139 -0.66 12.81 -7.36
CA GLY A 139 0.21 12.11 -8.31
C GLY A 139 1.15 11.08 -7.66
N SER A 140 1.38 11.17 -6.34
CA SER A 140 2.33 10.34 -5.61
C SER A 140 1.69 9.51 -4.51
N CYS A 141 0.59 9.98 -3.88
CA CYS A 141 -0.08 9.20 -2.85
C CYS A 141 -0.83 8.02 -3.47
N LEU A 142 -0.82 6.89 -2.76
CA LEU A 142 -1.44 5.64 -3.19
C LEU A 142 -2.76 5.41 -2.45
N VAL A 143 -3.72 4.73 -3.10
CA VAL A 143 -5.05 4.48 -2.54
C VAL A 143 -4.99 3.80 -1.17
N GLY A 144 -4.16 2.75 -1.00
CA GLY A 144 -3.99 2.10 0.30
C GLY A 144 -3.51 3.06 1.39
N GLY A 145 -2.62 4.00 1.05
CA GLY A 145 -2.13 5.02 1.98
C GLY A 145 -3.21 6.00 2.41
N ILE A 146 -4.00 6.52 1.47
CA ILE A 146 -5.10 7.45 1.80
C ILE A 146 -6.23 6.79 2.57
N VAL A 147 -6.49 5.49 2.33
CA VAL A 147 -7.45 4.70 3.12
C VAL A 147 -6.94 4.49 4.54
N SER A 148 -5.68 4.04 4.70
CA SER A 148 -5.07 3.74 6.01
C SER A 148 -5.03 4.97 6.93
N THR A 149 -4.80 6.15 6.37
CA THR A 149 -4.69 7.40 7.14
C THR A 149 -6.01 8.18 7.19
N ASN A 150 -7.06 7.65 6.57
CA ASN A 150 -8.32 8.35 6.38
C ASN A 150 -8.09 9.77 5.85
N ALA A 151 -7.35 9.88 4.76
CA ALA A 151 -6.94 11.16 4.23
C ALA A 151 -8.15 12.02 3.83
N GLY A 152 -8.03 13.31 4.10
CA GLY A 152 -9.00 14.32 3.68
C GLY A 152 -8.58 14.97 2.38
N GLY A 153 -8.82 16.27 2.27
CA GLY A 153 -8.41 17.09 1.13
C GLY A 153 -9.29 18.30 0.99
N ASN A 154 -9.16 19.00 -0.12
CA ASN A 154 -9.82 20.30 -0.33
C ASN A 154 -11.36 20.21 -0.39
N ARG A 155 -11.91 19.01 -0.58
CA ARG A 155 -13.35 18.79 -0.76
C ARG A 155 -14.06 18.15 0.44
N VAL A 156 -13.37 18.05 1.59
CA VAL A 156 -13.86 17.39 2.81
C VAL A 156 -15.19 17.94 3.29
N LEU A 157 -15.38 19.25 3.27
CA LEU A 157 -16.64 19.88 3.73
C LEU A 157 -17.87 19.37 2.96
N ARG A 158 -17.72 19.06 1.68
CA ARG A 158 -18.83 18.60 0.84
C ARG A 158 -18.94 17.07 0.80
N HIS A 159 -17.82 16.35 0.75
CA HIS A 159 -17.79 14.93 0.42
C HIS A 159 -17.28 14.05 1.54
N GLY A 160 -16.80 14.63 2.65
CA GLY A 160 -16.22 13.89 3.76
C GLY A 160 -14.78 13.42 3.49
N MET A 161 -14.30 12.58 4.38
CA MET A 161 -12.97 11.97 4.34
C MET A 161 -12.98 10.71 3.46
N THR A 162 -11.81 10.16 3.15
CA THR A 162 -11.67 8.92 2.35
C THR A 162 -12.55 7.77 2.84
N ARG A 163 -12.67 7.59 4.16
CA ARG A 163 -13.50 6.56 4.79
C ARG A 163 -14.95 6.57 4.29
N ASN A 164 -15.51 7.75 4.01
CA ASN A 164 -16.89 7.88 3.53
C ASN A 164 -17.09 7.32 2.12
N SER A 165 -16.01 7.13 1.36
CA SER A 165 -16.01 6.61 0.00
C SER A 165 -15.61 5.12 -0.07
N VAL A 166 -15.31 4.48 1.07
CA VAL A 166 -14.92 3.06 1.12
C VAL A 166 -16.12 2.21 1.45
N LEU A 167 -16.49 1.30 0.55
CA LEU A 167 -17.59 0.34 0.72
C LEU A 167 -17.10 -1.01 1.21
N GLY A 168 -15.90 -1.42 0.81
CA GLY A 168 -15.33 -2.69 1.19
C GLY A 168 -13.81 -2.65 1.17
N LEU A 169 -13.21 -3.59 1.88
CA LEU A 169 -11.76 -3.74 1.99
C LEU A 169 -11.36 -5.21 1.95
N GLU A 170 -10.21 -5.46 1.34
CA GLU A 170 -9.43 -6.67 1.56
C GLU A 170 -8.13 -6.28 2.27
N VAL A 171 -7.85 -6.94 3.38
CA VAL A 171 -6.72 -6.60 4.26
C VAL A 171 -5.92 -7.85 4.56
N VAL A 172 -4.60 -7.76 4.42
CA VAL A 172 -3.65 -8.77 4.90
C VAL A 172 -3.22 -8.39 6.32
N LEU A 173 -3.45 -9.29 7.26
CA LEU A 173 -3.06 -9.09 8.66
C LEU A 173 -1.57 -9.41 8.89
N PRO A 174 -1.00 -9.04 10.04
CA PRO A 174 0.43 -9.26 10.34
C PRO A 174 0.88 -10.73 10.25
N ASP A 175 -0.01 -11.69 10.52
CA ASP A 175 0.23 -13.12 10.41
C ASP A 175 0.07 -13.67 8.99
N GLY A 176 -0.29 -12.81 8.02
CA GLY A 176 -0.54 -13.16 6.63
C GLY A 176 -1.92 -13.76 6.37
N SER A 177 -2.84 -13.77 7.36
CA SER A 177 -4.24 -14.06 7.12
C SER A 177 -4.92 -12.93 6.34
N VAL A 178 -5.94 -13.27 5.54
CA VAL A 178 -6.65 -12.31 4.70
C VAL A 178 -8.07 -12.14 5.23
N VAL A 179 -8.44 -10.89 5.48
CA VAL A 179 -9.82 -10.51 5.80
C VAL A 179 -10.36 -9.76 4.59
N SER A 180 -11.40 -10.32 3.98
CA SER A 180 -12.03 -9.73 2.80
C SER A 180 -13.49 -9.40 3.07
N ARG A 181 -13.87 -8.16 2.81
CA ARG A 181 -15.23 -7.60 2.85
C ARG A 181 -15.39 -6.67 1.66
N MET A 182 -15.58 -7.25 0.49
CA MET A 182 -15.65 -6.53 -0.79
C MET A 182 -17.08 -6.30 -1.28
N GLY A 183 -18.06 -6.29 -0.37
CA GLY A 183 -19.44 -5.99 -0.71
C GLY A 183 -19.61 -4.57 -1.23
N LYS A 184 -20.42 -4.40 -2.29
CA LYS A 184 -20.73 -3.09 -2.90
C LYS A 184 -21.91 -2.36 -2.23
N MET A 185 -22.39 -2.85 -1.09
CA MET A 185 -23.54 -2.29 -0.36
C MET A 185 -23.10 -1.34 0.75
N LEU A 186 -23.76 -0.19 0.85
CA LEU A 186 -23.49 0.84 1.89
C LEU A 186 -23.76 0.36 3.32
N LYS A 187 -24.58 -0.67 3.48
CA LYS A 187 -24.89 -1.29 4.76
C LYS A 187 -24.83 -2.80 4.59
N ASP A 188 -23.82 -3.40 5.17
CA ASP A 188 -23.73 -4.83 5.36
C ASP A 188 -24.17 -5.16 6.79
N ASN A 189 -25.27 -5.88 6.94
CA ASN A 189 -25.82 -6.31 8.22
C ASN A 189 -25.23 -7.65 8.67
N ALA A 190 -23.98 -7.91 8.30
CA ALA A 190 -23.28 -9.14 8.72
C ALA A 190 -22.63 -8.98 10.09
#